data_67311f7042d1b944671d17f579b8507a
#
_entry.id   67311f7042d1b944671d17f579b8507a
#
_cell.length_a   1.000
_cell.length_b   1.000
_cell.length_c   1.000
_cell.angle_alpha   90.00
_cell.angle_beta   90.00
_cell.angle_gamma   90.00
#
_symmetry.space_group_name_H-M   'P 1'
#
loop_
_entity.id
_entity.type
_entity.pdbx_description
1 polymer ?
#
loop_
_entity_poly.entity_id
_entity_poly.type
_entity_poly.pdbx_seq_one_letter_code
_entity_poly.pdbx_strand_id
1 'polypeptide(L)'
;AIDPNGEEYKDNGERAIFYARGVLETVKKLGWTPDVIHCHGWIASLAPLYIKTAYKDEPSFHDAKVVFSASAPELKDDLGQHFAQCIPFKDAKMEDFQELCGERLGHTELSKIAVKFSDGVILDDKDVNSEITDYAKSLNIPLLDYQGEDYKEADSKFYDSLMD
;
A
#
# COMPACT_ATOMS: atom_id res chain seq x y z
N ALA A 1 -6.41 -7.20 10.73
CA ALA A 1 -6.23 -8.33 11.66
C ALA A 1 -7.56 -8.68 12.32
N ILE A 2 -7.75 -9.95 12.61
CA ILE A 2 -8.95 -10.48 13.26
C ILE A 2 -8.57 -11.14 14.58
N ASP A 3 -9.50 -11.14 15.53
CA ASP A 3 -9.36 -11.77 16.84
C ASP A 3 -9.61 -13.30 16.76
N PRO A 4 -9.41 -14.06 17.85
CA PRO A 4 -9.71 -15.50 17.89
C PRO A 4 -11.18 -15.87 17.65
N ASN A 5 -12.11 -14.92 17.75
CA ASN A 5 -13.54 -15.11 17.50
C ASN A 5 -13.91 -14.80 16.02
N GLY A 6 -12.96 -14.32 15.23
CA GLY A 6 -13.16 -13.94 13.83
C GLY A 6 -13.66 -12.51 13.62
N GLU A 7 -13.61 -11.66 14.65
CA GLU A 7 -13.97 -10.24 14.57
C GLU A 7 -12.75 -9.36 14.32
N GLU A 8 -12.95 -8.24 13.62
CA GLU A 8 -11.88 -7.29 13.38
C GLU A 8 -11.52 -6.53 14.67
N TYR A 9 -10.20 -6.34 14.89
CA TYR A 9 -9.77 -5.52 16.02
C TYR A 9 -10.13 -4.04 15.80
N LYS A 10 -10.62 -3.39 16.82
CA LYS A 10 -11.01 -1.96 16.78
C LYS A 10 -9.82 -1.02 16.52
N ASP A 11 -8.62 -1.47 16.86
CA ASP A 11 -7.35 -0.76 16.66
C ASP A 11 -6.63 -1.15 15.37
N ASN A 12 -7.33 -1.73 14.39
CA ASN A 12 -6.74 -2.15 13.12
C ASN A 12 -6.09 -0.98 12.36
N GLY A 13 -6.64 0.22 12.46
CA GLY A 13 -6.07 1.41 11.86
C GLY A 13 -4.69 1.75 12.44
N GLU A 14 -4.58 1.81 13.77
CA GLU A 14 -3.33 2.07 14.47
C GLU A 14 -2.30 0.98 14.20
N ARG A 15 -2.73 -0.28 14.06
CA ARG A 15 -1.86 -1.41 13.68
C ARG A 15 -1.27 -1.22 12.29
N ALA A 16 -2.05 -0.74 11.32
CA ALA A 16 -1.55 -0.48 9.97
C ALA A 16 -0.51 0.65 9.96
N ILE A 17 -0.75 1.75 10.70
CA ILE A 17 0.23 2.83 10.86
C ILE A 17 1.51 2.31 11.53
N PHE A 18 1.36 1.58 12.64
CA PHE A 18 2.49 1.04 13.40
C PHE A 18 3.32 0.06 12.54
N TYR A 19 2.63 -0.84 11.81
CA TYR A 19 3.29 -1.79 10.91
C TYR A 19 4.10 -1.07 9.84
N ALA A 20 3.47 -0.18 9.08
CA ALA A 20 4.12 0.53 7.98
C ALA A 20 5.36 1.30 8.48
N ARG A 21 5.22 2.10 9.55
CA ARG A 21 6.34 2.87 10.11
C ARG A 21 7.42 1.98 10.72
N GLY A 22 7.03 0.91 11.42
CA GLY A 22 7.96 -0.02 12.08
C GLY A 22 8.85 -0.75 11.07
N VAL A 23 8.28 -1.23 9.96
CA VAL A 23 9.02 -1.88 8.88
C VAL A 23 10.02 -0.90 8.24
N LEU A 24 9.57 0.31 7.91
CA LEU A 24 10.43 1.32 7.27
C LEU A 24 11.57 1.77 8.19
N GLU A 25 11.31 2.01 9.47
CA GLU A 25 12.38 2.32 10.44
C GLU A 25 13.35 1.15 10.60
N THR A 26 12.89 -0.09 10.50
CA THR A 26 13.76 -1.28 10.56
C THR A 26 14.69 -1.35 9.36
N VAL A 27 14.16 -1.21 8.14
CA VAL A 27 14.95 -1.18 6.89
C VAL A 27 16.00 -0.07 6.95
N LYS A 28 15.59 1.13 7.36
CA LYS A 28 16.48 2.27 7.54
C LYS A 28 17.61 1.97 8.53
N LYS A 29 17.30 1.42 9.71
CA LYS A 29 18.31 1.10 10.74
C LYS A 29 19.29 0.02 10.32
N LEU A 30 18.83 -0.92 9.48
CA LEU A 30 19.71 -1.94 8.91
C LEU A 30 20.59 -1.41 7.78
N GLY A 31 20.38 -0.19 7.31
CA GLY A 31 21.09 0.38 6.17
C GLY A 31 20.85 -0.38 4.87
N TRP A 32 19.72 -1.09 4.78
CA TRP A 32 19.37 -1.84 3.58
C TRP A 32 18.79 -0.91 2.52
N THR A 33 19.27 -1.05 1.28
CA THR A 33 18.84 -0.29 0.11
C THR A 33 18.24 -1.23 -0.93
N PRO A 34 16.95 -1.58 -0.80
CA PRO A 34 16.28 -2.46 -1.76
C PRO A 34 16.04 -1.74 -3.09
N ASP A 35 16.12 -2.47 -4.20
CA ASP A 35 15.75 -1.97 -5.53
C ASP A 35 14.22 -1.91 -5.68
N VAL A 36 13.51 -2.90 -5.11
CA VAL A 36 12.05 -2.99 -5.13
C VAL A 36 11.52 -3.22 -3.71
N ILE A 37 10.49 -2.46 -3.35
CA ILE A 37 9.72 -2.66 -2.12
C ILE A 37 8.32 -3.09 -2.52
N HIS A 38 7.98 -4.35 -2.24
CA HIS A 38 6.67 -4.89 -2.55
C HIS A 38 5.78 -4.96 -1.30
N CYS A 39 4.70 -4.21 -1.33
CA CYS A 39 3.73 -4.09 -0.25
C CYS A 39 2.50 -4.95 -0.55
N HIS A 40 2.16 -5.87 0.35
CA HIS A 40 1.03 -6.80 0.20
C HIS A 40 -0.09 -6.52 1.21
N GLY A 41 -1.31 -6.53 0.71
CA GLY A 41 -2.51 -6.49 1.51
C GLY A 41 -2.77 -5.15 2.21
N TRP A 42 -3.93 -5.03 2.83
CA TRP A 42 -4.42 -3.77 3.40
C TRP A 42 -3.55 -3.22 4.54
N ILE A 43 -2.92 -4.09 5.35
CA ILE A 43 -2.09 -3.64 6.49
C ILE A 43 -0.81 -2.93 6.05
N ALA A 44 -0.33 -3.24 4.84
CA ALA A 44 0.84 -2.61 4.24
C ALA A 44 0.49 -1.40 3.36
N SER A 45 -0.80 -1.08 3.19
CA SER A 45 -1.30 -0.06 2.25
C SER A 45 -0.80 1.36 2.52
N LEU A 46 -0.38 1.67 3.75
CA LEU A 46 0.19 2.99 4.08
C LEU A 46 1.70 3.08 3.83
N ALA A 47 2.39 1.96 3.61
CA ALA A 47 3.84 1.98 3.38
C ALA A 47 4.22 2.75 2.11
N PRO A 48 3.55 2.60 0.94
CA PRO A 48 3.84 3.40 -0.25
C PRO A 48 3.76 4.91 0.00
N LEU A 49 2.70 5.38 0.66
CA LEU A 49 2.54 6.79 1.05
C LEU A 49 3.76 7.27 1.84
N TYR A 50 4.14 6.56 2.90
CA TYR A 50 5.25 6.98 3.74
C TYR A 50 6.59 6.93 3.01
N ILE A 51 6.85 5.93 2.17
CA ILE A 51 8.08 5.84 1.37
C ILE A 51 8.23 7.06 0.47
N LYS A 52 7.17 7.41 -0.26
CA LYS A 52 7.20 8.50 -1.25
C LYS A 52 7.07 9.91 -0.64
N THR A 53 6.78 10.03 0.65
CA THR A 53 6.64 11.31 1.35
C THR A 53 7.57 11.42 2.55
N ALA A 54 7.22 10.81 3.68
CA ALA A 54 7.93 10.91 4.96
C ALA A 54 9.38 10.39 4.93
N TYR A 55 9.70 9.46 4.02
CA TYR A 55 11.00 8.82 3.87
C TYR A 55 11.64 9.05 2.49
N LYS A 56 11.11 9.96 1.69
CA LYS A 56 11.57 10.22 0.30
C LYS A 56 13.06 10.54 0.18
N ASP A 57 13.63 11.20 1.20
CA ASP A 57 15.03 11.62 1.21
C ASP A 57 15.95 10.63 1.96
N GLU A 58 15.41 9.51 2.44
CA GLU A 58 16.19 8.49 3.12
C GLU A 58 16.93 7.61 2.11
N PRO A 59 18.25 7.42 2.26
CA PRO A 59 19.04 6.64 1.30
C PRO A 59 18.53 5.22 1.05
N SER A 60 17.87 4.62 2.05
CA SER A 60 17.29 3.28 1.92
C SER A 60 16.10 3.21 0.96
N PHE A 61 15.46 4.34 0.64
CA PHE A 61 14.20 4.35 -0.11
C PHE A 61 14.22 5.23 -1.36
N HIS A 62 15.21 6.13 -1.44
CA HIS A 62 15.28 7.17 -2.48
C HIS A 62 15.13 6.62 -3.90
N ASP A 63 15.82 5.53 -4.22
CA ASP A 63 15.84 4.94 -5.56
C ASP A 63 14.92 3.72 -5.70
N ALA A 64 14.30 3.26 -4.59
CA ALA A 64 13.47 2.08 -4.60
C ALA A 64 12.18 2.26 -5.40
N LYS A 65 11.87 1.27 -6.25
CA LYS A 65 10.55 1.14 -6.84
C LYS A 65 9.58 0.54 -5.84
N VAL A 66 8.39 1.13 -5.74
CA VAL A 66 7.35 0.66 -4.84
C VAL A 66 6.27 -0.05 -5.64
N VAL A 67 6.01 -1.30 -5.30
CA VAL A 67 4.96 -2.12 -5.90
C VAL A 67 3.92 -2.44 -4.84
N PHE A 68 2.65 -2.32 -5.19
CA PHE A 68 1.54 -2.68 -4.31
C PHE A 68 0.76 -3.86 -4.90
N SER A 69 0.58 -4.93 -4.12
CA SER A 69 -0.35 -5.99 -4.45
C SER A 69 -1.74 -5.67 -3.89
N ALA A 70 -2.69 -5.49 -4.82
CA ALA A 70 -4.08 -5.33 -4.50
C ALA A 70 -4.75 -6.70 -4.35
N SER A 71 -5.38 -6.93 -3.20
CA SER A 71 -6.10 -8.16 -2.87
C SER A 71 -7.62 -8.01 -2.99
N ALA A 72 -8.33 -9.12 -2.93
CA ALA A 72 -9.76 -9.13 -2.62
C ALA A 72 -10.02 -8.44 -1.27
N PRO A 73 -11.25 -7.93 -1.00
CA PRO A 73 -11.54 -7.22 0.24
C PRO A 73 -11.26 -8.07 1.49
N GLU A 74 -10.25 -7.67 2.28
CA GLU A 74 -9.84 -8.33 3.52
C GLU A 74 -10.28 -7.58 4.78
N LEU A 75 -10.48 -6.26 4.65
CA LEU A 75 -10.97 -5.39 5.72
C LEU A 75 -12.45 -5.10 5.47
N LYS A 76 -13.32 -5.45 6.43
CA LYS A 76 -14.77 -5.26 6.35
C LYS A 76 -15.20 -3.94 6.99
N ASP A 77 -14.55 -3.58 8.08
CA ASP A 77 -14.89 -2.41 8.86
C ASP A 77 -14.37 -1.12 8.21
N ASP A 78 -15.13 -0.05 8.43
CA ASP A 78 -14.71 1.31 8.16
C ASP A 78 -13.83 1.79 9.32
N LEU A 79 -12.61 2.21 9.04
CA LEU A 79 -11.67 2.71 10.06
C LEU A 79 -12.01 4.13 10.51
N GLY A 80 -12.87 4.83 9.76
CA GLY A 80 -13.44 6.12 10.11
C GLY A 80 -12.50 7.32 9.97
N GLN A 81 -13.10 8.51 10.16
CA GLN A 81 -12.40 9.78 9.99
C GLN A 81 -11.30 10.04 11.04
N HIS A 82 -11.48 9.49 12.24
CA HIS A 82 -10.45 9.62 13.28
C HIS A 82 -9.15 8.94 12.84
N PHE A 83 -9.23 7.76 12.25
CA PHE A 83 -8.06 7.06 11.71
C PHE A 83 -7.38 7.89 10.61
N ALA A 84 -8.15 8.49 9.68
CA ALA A 84 -7.59 9.35 8.65
C ALA A 84 -6.72 10.47 9.22
N GLN A 85 -7.13 11.05 10.37
CA GLN A 85 -6.38 12.11 11.07
C GLN A 85 -5.09 11.59 11.74
N CYS A 86 -4.96 10.28 11.96
CA CYS A 86 -3.78 9.65 12.54
C CYS A 86 -2.72 9.29 11.51
N ILE A 87 -3.06 9.24 10.22
CA ILE A 87 -2.13 8.85 9.12
C ILE A 87 -0.99 9.87 8.93
N PRO A 88 -1.22 11.21 8.98
CA PRO A 88 -0.16 12.19 8.74
C PRO A 88 1.06 11.97 9.64
N PHE A 89 2.26 12.02 9.03
CA PHE A 89 3.52 11.81 9.72
C PHE A 89 4.68 12.43 8.93
N LYS A 90 5.50 13.29 9.57
CA LYS A 90 6.57 14.04 8.88
C LYS A 90 6.00 14.76 7.65
N ASP A 91 6.57 14.49 6.46
CA ASP A 91 6.16 15.06 5.18
C ASP A 91 4.93 14.39 4.55
N ALA A 92 4.43 13.28 5.13
CA ALA A 92 3.12 12.73 4.75
C ALA A 92 2.01 13.58 5.36
N LYS A 93 1.30 14.35 4.54
CA LYS A 93 0.26 15.29 4.98
C LYS A 93 -1.12 14.81 4.58
N MET A 94 -2.15 15.30 5.27
CA MET A 94 -3.55 14.99 4.95
C MET A 94 -3.88 15.35 3.48
N GLU A 95 -3.35 16.46 2.98
CA GLU A 95 -3.57 16.92 1.60
C GLU A 95 -3.09 15.93 0.53
N ASP A 96 -2.16 15.02 0.87
CA ASP A 96 -1.63 14.03 -0.07
C ASP A 96 -2.64 12.93 -0.42
N PHE A 97 -3.64 12.68 0.42
CA PHE A 97 -4.58 11.57 0.27
C PHE A 97 -6.04 11.88 0.68
N GLN A 98 -6.33 13.10 1.14
CA GLN A 98 -7.67 13.45 1.67
C GLN A 98 -8.79 13.25 0.65
N GLU A 99 -8.53 13.41 -0.65
CA GLU A 99 -9.51 13.18 -1.70
C GLU A 99 -9.97 11.72 -1.81
N LEU A 100 -9.15 10.78 -1.29
CA LEU A 100 -9.44 9.35 -1.23
C LEU A 100 -10.13 8.94 0.06
N CYS A 101 -10.11 9.81 1.08
CA CYS A 101 -10.78 9.61 2.36
C CYS A 101 -12.19 10.23 2.28
N GLY A 102 -13.11 9.58 1.59
CA GLY A 102 -14.49 10.00 1.50
C GLY A 102 -15.24 9.93 2.86
N GLU A 103 -16.51 9.58 2.85
CA GLU A 103 -17.27 9.31 4.09
C GLU A 103 -16.77 8.04 4.79
N ARG A 104 -16.14 7.13 4.05
CA ARG A 104 -15.59 5.87 4.52
C ARG A 104 -14.09 5.81 4.26
N LEU A 105 -13.38 5.07 5.11
CA LEU A 105 -11.98 4.72 4.93
C LEU A 105 -11.82 3.21 5.21
N GLY A 106 -12.11 2.43 4.20
CA GLY A 106 -12.04 0.96 4.25
C GLY A 106 -10.97 0.40 3.33
N HIS A 107 -11.12 -0.87 2.96
CA HIS A 107 -10.18 -1.60 2.12
C HIS A 107 -9.92 -0.91 0.78
N THR A 108 -10.97 -0.45 0.09
CA THR A 108 -10.86 0.17 -1.24
C THR A 108 -10.12 1.51 -1.18
N GLU A 109 -10.44 2.36 -0.22
CA GLU A 109 -9.82 3.68 -0.06
C GLU A 109 -8.34 3.53 0.32
N LEU A 110 -8.00 2.63 1.25
CA LEU A 110 -6.62 2.32 1.61
C LEU A 110 -5.83 1.78 0.43
N SER A 111 -6.43 0.89 -0.37
CA SER A 111 -5.80 0.37 -1.58
C SER A 111 -5.56 1.47 -2.62
N LYS A 112 -6.50 2.40 -2.80
CA LYS A 112 -6.31 3.57 -3.69
C LYS A 112 -5.19 4.49 -3.18
N ILE A 113 -5.06 4.68 -1.86
CA ILE A 113 -3.93 5.43 -1.28
C ILE A 113 -2.62 4.72 -1.63
N ALA A 114 -2.54 3.40 -1.42
CA ALA A 114 -1.35 2.63 -1.78
C ALA A 114 -1.02 2.74 -3.27
N VAL A 115 -2.01 2.60 -4.15
CA VAL A 115 -1.86 2.74 -5.61
C VAL A 115 -1.29 4.10 -5.97
N LYS A 116 -1.83 5.20 -5.42
CA LYS A 116 -1.38 6.57 -5.71
C LYS A 116 0.12 6.77 -5.51
N PHE A 117 0.70 6.09 -4.54
CA PHE A 117 2.12 6.23 -4.16
C PHE A 117 2.97 5.03 -4.60
N SER A 118 2.49 4.22 -5.52
CA SER A 118 3.22 3.08 -6.08
C SER A 118 3.71 3.34 -7.50
N ASP A 119 4.83 2.74 -7.84
CA ASP A 119 5.40 2.76 -9.20
C ASP A 119 4.79 1.65 -10.08
N GLY A 120 4.17 0.64 -9.46
CA GLY A 120 3.45 -0.44 -10.14
C GLY A 120 2.46 -1.13 -9.22
N VAL A 121 1.45 -1.76 -9.80
CA VAL A 121 0.40 -2.50 -9.09
C VAL A 121 0.29 -3.90 -9.64
N ILE A 122 0.18 -4.89 -8.75
CA ILE A 122 -0.08 -6.29 -9.10
C ILE A 122 -1.45 -6.67 -8.53
N LEU A 123 -2.26 -7.37 -9.31
CA LEU A 123 -3.49 -7.96 -8.81
C LEU A 123 -3.18 -9.37 -8.31
N ASP A 124 -3.28 -9.60 -7.01
CA ASP A 124 -3.01 -10.90 -6.40
C ASP A 124 -4.26 -11.78 -6.25
N ASP A 125 -5.42 -11.26 -6.63
CA ASP A 125 -6.69 -11.98 -6.65
C ASP A 125 -7.55 -11.54 -7.86
N LYS A 126 -8.37 -12.47 -8.35
CA LYS A 126 -9.35 -12.21 -9.43
C LYS A 126 -10.52 -11.33 -8.98
N ASP A 127 -10.79 -11.30 -7.67
CA ASP A 127 -11.94 -10.61 -7.07
C ASP A 127 -11.55 -9.23 -6.51
N VAL A 128 -10.42 -8.66 -6.96
CA VAL A 128 -10.03 -7.28 -6.65
C VAL A 128 -11.12 -6.31 -7.12
N ASN A 129 -11.50 -5.36 -6.27
CA ASN A 129 -12.50 -4.35 -6.62
C ASN A 129 -12.04 -3.53 -7.83
N SER A 130 -12.89 -3.47 -8.86
CA SER A 130 -12.60 -2.73 -10.10
C SER A 130 -12.31 -1.25 -9.90
N GLU A 131 -12.82 -0.62 -8.84
CA GLU A 131 -12.49 0.76 -8.51
C GLU A 131 -10.98 0.97 -8.26
N ILE A 132 -10.28 -0.04 -7.74
CA ILE A 132 -8.83 0.02 -7.50
C ILE A 132 -8.09 -0.04 -8.83
N THR A 133 -8.49 -0.96 -9.72
CA THR A 133 -7.87 -1.11 -11.04
C THR A 133 -8.13 0.09 -11.95
N ASP A 134 -9.35 0.63 -11.92
CA ASP A 134 -9.72 1.82 -12.69
C ASP A 134 -8.97 3.06 -12.20
N TYR A 135 -8.75 3.17 -10.89
CA TYR A 135 -7.94 4.23 -10.31
C TYR A 135 -6.47 4.14 -10.75
N ALA A 136 -5.87 2.93 -10.71
CA ALA A 136 -4.50 2.73 -11.21
C ALA A 136 -4.37 3.11 -12.69
N LYS A 137 -5.33 2.70 -13.53
CA LYS A 137 -5.38 3.07 -14.95
C LYS A 137 -5.52 4.58 -15.16
N SER A 138 -6.34 5.25 -14.34
CA SER A 138 -6.53 6.71 -14.43
C SER A 138 -5.25 7.50 -14.14
N LEU A 139 -4.36 6.94 -13.34
CA LEU A 139 -3.05 7.51 -13.01
C LEU A 139 -1.94 7.03 -13.96
N ASN A 140 -2.25 6.20 -14.96
CA ASN A 140 -1.29 5.55 -15.86
C ASN A 140 -0.20 4.73 -15.13
N ILE A 141 -0.54 4.15 -13.98
CA ILE A 141 0.38 3.29 -13.23
C ILE A 141 0.41 1.91 -13.91
N PRO A 142 1.61 1.35 -14.18
CA PRO A 142 1.74 -0.02 -14.68
C PRO A 142 0.99 -1.02 -13.81
N LEU A 143 0.24 -1.92 -14.44
CA LEU A 143 -0.62 -2.89 -13.74
C LEU A 143 -0.39 -4.28 -14.33
N LEU A 144 -0.07 -5.22 -13.45
CA LEU A 144 -0.01 -6.64 -13.77
C LEU A 144 -1.30 -7.31 -13.30
N ASP A 145 -2.02 -7.90 -14.26
CA ASP A 145 -3.24 -8.65 -13.96
C ASP A 145 -2.93 -9.94 -13.18
N TYR A 146 -3.93 -10.51 -12.52
CA TYR A 146 -3.82 -11.73 -11.74
C TYR A 146 -3.31 -12.91 -12.59
N GLN A 147 -2.21 -13.54 -12.14
CA GLN A 147 -1.49 -14.59 -12.86
C GLN A 147 -1.78 -16.01 -12.35
N GLY A 148 -2.64 -16.17 -11.34
CA GLY A 148 -2.89 -17.46 -10.71
C GLY A 148 -1.64 -18.03 -10.04
N GLU A 149 -1.36 -19.31 -10.25
CA GLU A 149 -0.23 -20.00 -9.61
C GLU A 149 1.13 -19.68 -10.24
N ASP A 150 1.15 -19.15 -11.47
CA ASP A 150 2.37 -18.84 -12.23
C ASP A 150 2.92 -17.42 -11.98
N TYR A 151 2.54 -16.80 -10.87
CA TYR A 151 2.84 -15.39 -10.56
C TYR A 151 4.34 -15.07 -10.45
N LYS A 152 5.18 -16.00 -10.01
CA LYS A 152 6.60 -15.72 -9.68
C LYS A 152 7.41 -15.17 -10.84
N GLU A 153 7.27 -15.78 -12.04
CA GLU A 153 7.98 -15.32 -13.23
C GLU A 153 7.39 -14.02 -13.77
N ALA A 154 6.06 -13.87 -13.70
CA ALA A 154 5.38 -12.66 -14.13
C ALA A 154 5.73 -11.46 -13.24
N ASP A 155 5.74 -11.65 -11.91
CA ASP A 155 6.16 -10.62 -10.95
C ASP A 155 7.61 -10.19 -11.18
N SER A 156 8.53 -11.16 -11.38
CA SER A 156 9.94 -10.86 -11.66
C SER A 156 10.09 -10.00 -12.91
N LYS A 157 9.43 -10.36 -14.00
CA LYS A 157 9.45 -9.58 -15.26
C LYS A 157 8.82 -8.19 -15.07
N PHE A 158 7.78 -8.12 -14.24
CA PHE A 158 7.14 -6.85 -13.93
C PHE A 158 8.07 -5.92 -13.16
N TYR A 159 8.79 -6.42 -12.14
CA TYR A 159 9.80 -5.62 -11.43
C TYR A 159 10.89 -5.12 -12.38
N ASP A 160 11.42 -6.00 -13.25
CA ASP A 160 12.43 -5.62 -14.22
C ASP A 160 11.93 -4.48 -15.12
N SER A 161 10.67 -4.55 -15.57
CA SER A 161 10.07 -3.50 -16.42
C SER A 161 9.89 -2.14 -15.74
N LEU A 162 9.90 -2.10 -14.41
CA LEU A 162 9.82 -0.84 -13.65
C LEU A 162 11.22 -0.21 -13.43
N MET A 163 12.28 -0.98 -13.65
CA MET A 163 13.66 -0.53 -13.45
C MET A 163 14.26 0.09 -14.72
N ASP A 164 13.69 -0.21 -15.90
CA ASP A 164 14.07 0.36 -17.21
C ASP A 164 13.59 1.83 -17.35
#